data_414b7241ab5163869054688cacb91483
#
_entry.id   414b7241ab5163869054688cacb91483
#
_cell.length_a   1.000
_cell.length_b   1.000
_cell.length_c   1.000
_cell.angle_alpha   90.00
_cell.angle_beta   90.00
_cell.angle_gamma   90.00
#
_symmetry.space_group_name_H-M   'P 1'
#
loop_
_entity.id
_entity.type
_entity.pdbx_description
1 polymer ?
#
loop_
_entity_poly.entity_id
_entity_poly.type
_entity_poly.pdbx_seq_one_letter_code
_entity_poly.pdbx_strand_id
1 'polypeptide(L)'
;MGALPASSHALITAPLRGEDEIRDNAAFEAILWALSRPGDVRNLPKPGPRTILLALIDRECRVHADDPVIAGLAAQTGATLAPLHEACHVFLQLDPGADTARLATLKTGSALYPDEGATVVTEARLGEGQRLRLSGPGIETTREIAVTGLPQGFFALRNDLCRYPLGFDLFIADGSKVMGLPRSTRIEVL
;
A
#
# COMPACT_ATOMS: atom_id res chain seq x y z
N MET A 1 -3.86 64.91 14.50
CA MET A 1 -3.04 63.71 14.81
C MET A 1 -4.01 62.53 15.04
N GLY A 2 -4.36 61.83 13.96
CA GLY A 2 -5.35 60.77 13.98
C GLY A 2 -4.64 59.41 14.22
N ALA A 3 -5.06 58.71 15.23
CA ALA A 3 -4.60 57.35 15.53
C ALA A 3 -5.19 56.37 14.50
N LEU A 4 -4.34 55.58 13.83
CA LEU A 4 -4.77 54.48 12.98
C LEU A 4 -5.38 53.36 13.82
N PRO A 5 -6.46 52.72 13.39
CA PRO A 5 -7.04 51.62 14.12
C PRO A 5 -6.10 50.41 14.03
N ALA A 6 -5.82 49.76 15.15
CA ALA A 6 -5.07 48.52 15.24
C ALA A 6 -5.84 47.41 14.49
N SER A 7 -5.23 46.83 13.48
CA SER A 7 -5.75 45.65 12.78
C SER A 7 -5.80 44.49 13.76
N SER A 8 -6.99 44.08 14.14
CA SER A 8 -7.20 42.80 14.87
C SER A 8 -6.94 41.64 13.90
N HIS A 9 -5.77 41.06 13.95
CA HIS A 9 -5.53 39.74 13.32
C HIS A 9 -6.40 38.71 14.04
N ALA A 10 -7.50 38.33 13.38
CA ALA A 10 -8.28 37.19 13.82
C ALA A 10 -7.35 35.95 13.76
N LEU A 11 -7.09 35.38 14.93
CA LEU A 11 -6.38 34.08 14.99
C LEU A 11 -7.23 33.04 14.27
N ILE A 12 -6.78 32.62 13.09
CA ILE A 12 -7.39 31.51 12.36
C ILE A 12 -7.07 30.26 13.16
N THR A 13 -8.00 29.81 13.98
CA THR A 13 -7.89 28.53 14.70
C THR A 13 -8.11 27.42 13.66
N ALA A 14 -7.15 26.49 13.58
CA ALA A 14 -7.31 25.31 12.72
C ALA A 14 -8.55 24.52 13.16
N PRO A 15 -9.35 24.00 12.21
CA PRO A 15 -10.52 23.21 12.55
C PRO A 15 -10.10 21.94 13.34
N LEU A 16 -10.96 21.50 14.25
CA LEU A 16 -10.75 20.26 14.99
C LEU A 16 -10.85 19.08 14.01
N ARG A 17 -9.91 18.15 14.12
CA ARG A 17 -9.90 16.93 13.31
C ARG A 17 -11.08 16.03 13.68
N GLY A 18 -11.77 15.51 12.66
CA GLY A 18 -12.81 14.50 12.82
C GLY A 18 -12.23 13.12 13.17
N GLU A 19 -13.04 12.23 13.71
CA GLU A 19 -12.61 10.85 14.04
C GLU A 19 -12.14 10.08 12.81
N ASP A 20 -12.78 10.26 11.67
CA ASP A 20 -12.39 9.63 10.40
C ASP A 20 -11.03 10.16 9.92
N GLU A 21 -10.78 11.45 10.00
CA GLU A 21 -9.50 12.07 9.65
C GLU A 21 -8.37 11.56 10.56
N ILE A 22 -8.61 11.43 11.86
CA ILE A 22 -7.63 10.90 12.82
C ILE A 22 -7.29 9.44 12.47
N ARG A 23 -8.32 8.64 12.16
CA ARG A 23 -8.16 7.25 11.75
C ARG A 23 -7.38 7.13 10.45
N ASP A 24 -7.73 7.90 9.43
CA ASP A 24 -7.12 7.79 8.11
C ASP A 24 -5.67 8.30 8.14
N ASN A 25 -5.37 9.33 8.91
CA ASN A 25 -3.99 9.77 9.18
C ASN A 25 -3.16 8.71 9.90
N ALA A 26 -3.72 8.03 10.90
CA ALA A 26 -3.03 6.94 11.60
C ALA A 26 -2.78 5.73 10.68
N ALA A 27 -3.72 5.42 9.78
CA ALA A 27 -3.54 4.39 8.76
C ALA A 27 -2.45 4.79 7.76
N PHE A 28 -2.48 6.02 7.27
CA PHE A 28 -1.46 6.54 6.36
C PHE A 28 -0.06 6.51 6.98
N GLU A 29 0.09 6.92 8.24
CA GLU A 29 1.37 6.82 8.95
C GLU A 29 1.85 5.37 9.04
N ALA A 30 0.98 4.42 9.37
CA ALA A 30 1.33 3.01 9.48
C ALA A 30 1.86 2.44 8.15
N ILE A 31 1.17 2.71 7.03
CA ILE A 31 1.58 2.23 5.70
C ILE A 31 2.83 2.94 5.18
N LEU A 32 2.99 4.23 5.45
CA LEU A 32 4.21 4.97 5.12
C LEU A 32 5.44 4.37 5.82
N TRP A 33 5.33 4.08 7.11
CA TRP A 33 6.40 3.42 7.87
C TRP A 33 6.63 1.98 7.39
N ALA A 34 5.59 1.24 7.03
CA ALA A 34 5.72 -0.12 6.50
C ALA A 34 6.52 -0.15 5.18
N LEU A 35 6.31 0.82 4.26
CA LEU A 35 7.11 0.92 3.04
C LEU A 35 8.53 1.44 3.28
N SER A 36 8.70 2.41 4.18
CA SER A 36 10.01 2.98 4.44
C SER A 36 10.96 2.02 5.18
N ARG A 37 10.41 0.99 5.85
CA ARG A 37 11.15 -0.04 6.59
C ARG A 37 10.66 -1.43 6.21
N PRO A 38 11.05 -1.96 5.05
CA PRO A 38 10.53 -3.22 4.53
C PRO A 38 10.70 -4.38 5.52
N GLY A 39 9.63 -5.15 5.69
CA GLY A 39 9.58 -6.26 6.63
C GLY A 39 9.23 -5.87 8.07
N ASP A 40 9.18 -4.56 8.43
CA ASP A 40 8.58 -4.14 9.69
C ASP A 40 7.06 -4.28 9.62
N VAL A 41 6.49 -4.84 10.69
CA VAL A 41 5.04 -4.95 10.85
C VAL A 41 4.53 -3.73 11.62
N ARG A 42 3.52 -3.06 11.07
CA ARG A 42 2.86 -1.91 11.69
C ARG A 42 1.41 -2.22 12.01
N ASN A 43 0.84 -1.50 12.96
CA ASN A 43 -0.55 -1.66 13.34
C ASN A 43 -1.42 -0.64 12.60
N LEU A 44 -2.45 -1.13 11.92
CA LEU A 44 -3.52 -0.33 11.36
C LEU A 44 -4.55 0.01 12.47
N PRO A 45 -5.19 1.17 12.42
CA PRO A 45 -6.22 1.55 13.38
C PRO A 45 -7.48 0.67 13.31
N LYS A 46 -7.73 0.06 12.16
CA LYS A 46 -8.77 -0.97 11.93
C LYS A 46 -8.23 -2.05 11.00
N PRO A 47 -8.78 -3.28 11.05
CA PRO A 47 -8.26 -4.38 10.25
C PRO A 47 -8.59 -4.27 8.76
N GLY A 48 -7.73 -4.89 7.96
CA GLY A 48 -7.93 -5.25 6.58
C GLY A 48 -7.65 -4.17 5.53
N PRO A 49 -7.75 -4.57 4.25
CA PRO A 49 -7.49 -3.72 3.09
C PRO A 49 -8.37 -2.46 3.01
N ARG A 50 -9.58 -2.50 3.60
CA ARG A 50 -10.46 -1.34 3.68
C ARG A 50 -9.79 -0.13 4.33
N THR A 51 -9.02 -0.34 5.40
CA THR A 51 -8.34 0.74 6.12
C THR A 51 -7.24 1.36 5.26
N ILE A 52 -6.51 0.53 4.53
CA ILE A 52 -5.48 0.98 3.58
C ILE A 52 -6.14 1.78 2.43
N LEU A 53 -7.27 1.29 1.92
CA LEU A 53 -8.02 1.97 0.87
C LEU A 53 -8.43 3.38 1.28
N LEU A 54 -9.08 3.53 2.45
CA LEU A 54 -9.56 4.83 2.92
C LEU A 54 -8.42 5.84 3.18
N ALA A 55 -7.20 5.35 3.46
CA ALA A 55 -6.03 6.20 3.65
C ALA A 55 -5.33 6.62 2.35
N LEU A 56 -5.50 5.86 1.24
CA LEU A 56 -4.75 6.08 0.00
C LEU A 56 -5.59 6.53 -1.17
N ILE A 57 -6.89 6.21 -1.20
CA ILE A 57 -7.68 6.31 -2.41
C ILE A 57 -8.57 7.55 -2.39
N ASP A 58 -8.45 8.33 -3.45
CA ASP A 58 -9.26 9.49 -3.74
C ASP A 58 -9.81 9.47 -5.18
N ARG A 59 -10.44 10.56 -5.60
CA ARG A 59 -11.05 10.71 -6.92
C ARG A 59 -10.07 10.67 -8.10
N GLU A 60 -8.78 10.87 -7.86
CA GLU A 60 -7.76 10.88 -8.91
C GLU A 60 -7.21 9.47 -9.15
N CYS A 61 -7.53 8.52 -8.26
CA CYS A 61 -7.04 7.16 -8.33
C CYS A 61 -7.80 6.30 -9.34
N ARG A 62 -7.07 5.38 -9.99
CA ARG A 62 -7.62 4.28 -10.80
C ARG A 62 -7.43 2.99 -10.01
N VAL A 63 -8.53 2.32 -9.67
CA VAL A 63 -8.53 1.20 -8.71
C VAL A 63 -9.07 -0.06 -9.36
N HIS A 64 -8.37 -1.17 -9.12
CA HIS A 64 -8.87 -2.52 -9.35
C HIS A 64 -9.04 -3.23 -8.00
N ALA A 65 -10.15 -3.94 -7.83
CA ALA A 65 -10.36 -4.77 -6.65
C ALA A 65 -11.10 -6.05 -7.04
N ASP A 66 -10.62 -7.19 -6.54
CA ASP A 66 -11.27 -8.49 -6.71
C ASP A 66 -12.54 -8.59 -5.86
N ASP A 67 -12.51 -8.02 -4.65
CA ASP A 67 -13.66 -7.98 -3.74
C ASP A 67 -14.63 -6.87 -4.15
N PRO A 68 -15.91 -7.22 -4.47
CA PRO A 68 -16.93 -6.23 -4.81
C PRO A 68 -17.20 -5.20 -3.71
N VAL A 69 -17.00 -5.54 -2.44
CA VAL A 69 -17.16 -4.61 -1.31
C VAL A 69 -16.08 -3.55 -1.34
N ILE A 70 -14.82 -3.97 -1.58
CA ILE A 70 -13.68 -3.06 -1.73
C ILE A 70 -13.85 -2.20 -2.99
N ALA A 71 -14.28 -2.78 -4.11
CA ALA A 71 -14.57 -2.02 -5.33
C ALA A 71 -15.67 -0.97 -5.11
N GLY A 72 -16.75 -1.35 -4.43
CA GLY A 72 -17.84 -0.41 -4.08
C GLY A 72 -17.36 0.73 -3.17
N LEU A 73 -16.48 0.43 -2.22
CA LEU A 73 -15.90 1.46 -1.35
C LEU A 73 -14.97 2.40 -2.12
N ALA A 74 -14.15 1.88 -3.03
CA ALA A 74 -13.31 2.71 -3.90
C ALA A 74 -14.16 3.67 -4.76
N ALA A 75 -15.27 3.18 -5.33
CA ALA A 75 -16.19 4.03 -6.08
C ALA A 75 -16.81 5.16 -5.21
N GLN A 76 -17.05 4.89 -3.91
CA GLN A 76 -17.58 5.91 -2.98
C GLN A 76 -16.58 7.03 -2.67
N THR A 77 -15.26 6.79 -2.79
CA THR A 77 -14.26 7.87 -2.68
C THR A 77 -14.19 8.76 -3.92
N GLY A 78 -14.90 8.39 -4.99
CA GLY A 78 -14.86 9.06 -6.29
C GLY A 78 -13.79 8.48 -7.23
N ALA A 79 -13.06 7.44 -6.83
CA ALA A 79 -12.07 6.79 -7.66
C ALA A 79 -12.69 6.11 -8.89
N THR A 80 -11.93 6.02 -9.95
CA THR A 80 -12.33 5.33 -11.19
C THR A 80 -11.99 3.84 -11.06
N LEU A 81 -13.02 2.97 -11.15
CA LEU A 81 -12.77 1.54 -11.28
C LEU A 81 -12.17 1.23 -12.66
N ALA A 82 -11.10 0.45 -12.69
CA ALA A 82 -10.34 0.16 -13.88
C ALA A 82 -9.98 -1.33 -13.98
N PRO A 83 -9.72 -1.85 -15.18
CA PRO A 83 -9.15 -3.18 -15.34
C PRO A 83 -7.73 -3.23 -14.73
N LEU A 84 -7.28 -4.44 -14.38
CA LEU A 84 -6.03 -4.66 -13.64
C LEU A 84 -4.82 -3.95 -14.28
N HIS A 85 -4.68 -4.02 -15.59
CA HIS A 85 -3.55 -3.46 -16.35
C HIS A 85 -3.55 -1.92 -16.44
N GLU A 86 -4.63 -1.27 -16.02
CA GLU A 86 -4.75 0.19 -16.04
C GLU A 86 -4.75 0.81 -14.64
N ALA A 87 -4.97 -0.01 -13.60
CA ALA A 87 -5.09 0.47 -12.24
C ALA A 87 -3.71 0.85 -11.65
N CYS A 88 -3.68 1.94 -10.88
CA CYS A 88 -2.52 2.33 -10.09
C CYS A 88 -2.59 1.82 -8.65
N HIS A 89 -3.79 1.51 -8.15
CA HIS A 89 -4.00 0.84 -6.87
C HIS A 89 -4.80 -0.44 -7.08
N VAL A 90 -4.32 -1.54 -6.55
CA VAL A 90 -4.84 -2.86 -6.88
C VAL A 90 -5.04 -3.67 -5.60
N PHE A 91 -6.28 -4.08 -5.32
CA PHE A 91 -6.66 -4.88 -4.16
C PHE A 91 -6.97 -6.31 -4.62
N LEU A 92 -6.04 -7.23 -4.40
CA LEU A 92 -6.12 -8.60 -4.89
C LEU A 92 -6.41 -9.61 -3.79
N GLN A 93 -7.24 -10.57 -4.12
CA GLN A 93 -7.37 -11.82 -3.36
C GLN A 93 -6.39 -12.85 -3.93
N LEU A 94 -5.25 -13.02 -3.24
CA LEU A 94 -4.16 -13.90 -3.62
C LEU A 94 -4.09 -15.07 -2.64
N ASP A 95 -5.12 -15.90 -2.61
CA ASP A 95 -5.09 -17.16 -1.86
C ASP A 95 -4.15 -18.20 -2.54
N PRO A 96 -3.80 -19.33 -1.87
CA PRO A 96 -2.89 -20.32 -2.41
C PRO A 96 -3.28 -20.94 -3.76
N GLY A 97 -4.55 -20.84 -4.14
CA GLY A 97 -5.09 -21.32 -5.43
C GLY A 97 -5.22 -20.25 -6.51
N ALA A 98 -4.88 -19.00 -6.20
CA ALA A 98 -5.07 -17.90 -7.13
C ALA A 98 -4.15 -18.01 -8.36
N ASP A 99 -4.69 -17.63 -9.54
CA ASP A 99 -3.88 -17.50 -10.75
C ASP A 99 -2.93 -16.31 -10.65
N THR A 100 -1.64 -16.61 -10.55
CA THR A 100 -0.57 -15.59 -10.49
C THR A 100 -0.20 -15.03 -11.85
N ALA A 101 -0.58 -15.67 -12.97
CA ALA A 101 -0.23 -15.17 -14.32
C ALA A 101 -0.77 -13.76 -14.56
N ARG A 102 -1.89 -13.42 -13.97
CA ARG A 102 -2.48 -12.06 -14.05
C ARG A 102 -1.59 -10.97 -13.48
N LEU A 103 -0.67 -11.29 -12.57
CA LEU A 103 0.27 -10.30 -12.01
C LEU A 103 1.22 -9.73 -13.06
N ALA A 104 1.48 -10.46 -14.15
CA ALA A 104 2.27 -9.98 -15.28
C ALA A 104 1.61 -8.81 -16.03
N THR A 105 0.33 -8.56 -15.82
CA THR A 105 -0.40 -7.44 -16.42
C THR A 105 -0.41 -6.18 -15.56
N LEU A 106 0.13 -6.23 -14.33
CA LEU A 106 0.23 -5.07 -13.44
C LEU A 106 1.09 -3.97 -14.09
N LYS A 107 0.71 -2.72 -13.83
CA LYS A 107 1.57 -1.59 -14.19
C LYS A 107 2.86 -1.66 -13.37
N THR A 108 3.98 -1.70 -14.07
CA THR A 108 5.32 -1.70 -13.45
C THR A 108 6.05 -0.37 -13.61
N GLY A 109 5.40 0.61 -14.24
CA GLY A 109 6.02 1.88 -14.60
C GLY A 109 6.97 1.74 -15.79
N SER A 110 7.70 2.80 -16.07
CA SER A 110 8.75 2.86 -17.09
C SER A 110 10.03 3.44 -16.51
N ALA A 111 11.13 3.40 -17.25
CA ALA A 111 12.39 4.01 -16.84
C ALA A 111 12.29 5.53 -16.66
N LEU A 112 11.38 6.19 -17.39
CA LEU A 112 11.10 7.62 -17.30
C LEU A 112 10.07 7.95 -16.23
N TYR A 113 9.11 7.06 -16.02
CA TYR A 113 7.97 7.23 -15.10
C TYR A 113 7.83 5.98 -14.22
N PRO A 114 8.78 5.73 -13.30
CA PRO A 114 8.73 4.57 -12.42
C PRO A 114 7.60 4.67 -11.37
N ASP A 115 7.18 5.88 -11.05
CA ASP A 115 6.05 6.20 -10.17
C ASP A 115 4.68 5.74 -10.71
N GLU A 116 4.55 5.49 -12.02
CA GLU A 116 3.35 4.89 -12.61
C GLU A 116 3.17 3.40 -12.27
N GLY A 117 4.14 2.76 -11.61
CA GLY A 117 4.02 1.39 -11.13
C GLY A 117 2.93 1.25 -10.06
N ALA A 118 2.19 0.13 -10.12
CA ALA A 118 1.06 -0.11 -9.25
C ALA A 118 1.45 -0.26 -7.76
N THR A 119 0.51 0.09 -6.89
CA THR A 119 0.50 -0.30 -5.48
C THR A 119 -0.48 -1.46 -5.31
N VAL A 120 0.02 -2.60 -4.87
CA VAL A 120 -0.76 -3.82 -4.66
C VAL A 120 -1.02 -4.02 -3.17
N VAL A 121 -2.26 -4.31 -2.83
CA VAL A 121 -2.69 -4.68 -1.48
C VAL A 121 -3.28 -6.07 -1.52
N THR A 122 -2.84 -6.95 -0.63
CA THR A 122 -3.38 -8.31 -0.46
C THR A 122 -3.41 -8.71 1.00
N GLU A 123 -4.16 -9.74 1.32
CA GLU A 123 -4.19 -10.34 2.66
C GLU A 123 -3.36 -11.61 2.68
N ALA A 124 -2.57 -11.78 3.75
CA ALA A 124 -1.83 -13.01 4.04
C ALA A 124 -1.43 -13.01 5.52
N ARG A 125 -0.96 -14.14 6.03
CA ARG A 125 -0.51 -14.24 7.42
C ARG A 125 0.96 -13.93 7.54
N LEU A 126 1.30 -13.11 8.54
CA LEU A 126 2.65 -12.63 8.83
C LEU A 126 3.24 -13.40 10.03
N GLY A 127 4.52 -13.78 9.92
CA GLY A 127 5.28 -14.42 11.00
C GLY A 127 5.34 -15.95 10.92
N GLU A 128 4.68 -16.57 9.94
CA GLU A 128 4.70 -18.01 9.73
C GLU A 128 4.77 -18.36 8.23
N GLY A 129 5.11 -19.62 7.92
CA GLY A 129 5.11 -20.14 6.54
C GLY A 129 6.44 -19.99 5.82
N GLN A 130 6.41 -19.51 4.57
CA GLN A 130 7.60 -19.38 3.74
C GLN A 130 8.55 -18.32 4.30
N ARG A 131 9.78 -18.73 4.59
CA ARG A 131 10.83 -17.82 5.06
C ARG A 131 11.43 -17.06 3.89
N LEU A 132 11.64 -15.76 4.11
CA LEU A 132 12.17 -14.84 3.13
C LEU A 132 13.27 -14.01 3.77
N ARG A 133 14.34 -13.75 3.02
CA ARG A 133 15.37 -12.78 3.39
C ARG A 133 15.23 -11.55 2.52
N LEU A 134 15.09 -10.41 3.17
CA LEU A 134 14.93 -9.11 2.55
C LEU A 134 16.23 -8.34 2.58
N SER A 135 16.51 -7.57 1.53
CA SER A 135 17.60 -6.58 1.47
C SER A 135 17.21 -5.41 0.58
N GLY A 136 17.84 -4.27 0.78
CA GLY A 136 17.61 -3.05 -0.01
C GLY A 136 17.39 -1.81 0.85
N PRO A 137 16.94 -0.70 0.26
CA PRO A 137 16.70 0.55 0.98
C PRO A 137 15.74 0.36 2.17
N GLY A 138 16.05 1.00 3.30
CA GLY A 138 15.26 0.89 4.53
C GLY A 138 15.58 -0.34 5.39
N ILE A 139 16.52 -1.20 4.95
CA ILE A 139 17.04 -2.36 5.67
C ILE A 139 18.54 -2.18 5.84
N GLU A 140 19.03 -2.21 7.09
CA GLU A 140 20.45 -1.93 7.40
C GLU A 140 21.39 -2.95 6.76
N THR A 141 21.08 -4.24 6.86
CA THR A 141 21.85 -5.34 6.26
C THR A 141 20.92 -6.30 5.54
N THR A 142 20.30 -7.22 6.29
CA THR A 142 19.25 -8.12 5.84
C THR A 142 18.19 -8.28 6.93
N ARG A 143 16.99 -8.65 6.53
CA ARG A 143 15.89 -8.96 7.45
C ARG A 143 15.22 -10.26 7.04
N GLU A 144 15.01 -11.16 7.99
CA GLU A 144 14.22 -12.35 7.75
C GLU A 144 12.78 -12.14 8.20
N ILE A 145 11.87 -12.57 7.37
CA ILE A 145 10.43 -12.59 7.64
C ILE A 145 9.84 -13.95 7.24
N ALA A 146 8.61 -14.21 7.64
CA ALA A 146 7.86 -15.37 7.17
C ALA A 146 6.45 -14.95 6.77
N VAL A 147 5.92 -15.53 5.69
CA VAL A 147 4.58 -15.23 5.16
C VAL A 147 3.93 -16.52 4.70
N THR A 148 2.64 -16.71 4.99
CA THR A 148 1.83 -17.81 4.46
C THR A 148 0.48 -17.31 3.96
N GLY A 149 -0.19 -18.11 3.11
CA GLY A 149 -1.49 -17.75 2.54
C GLY A 149 -1.42 -17.13 1.15
N LEU A 150 -0.21 -16.93 0.60
CA LEU A 150 -0.03 -16.51 -0.80
C LEU A 150 0.20 -17.72 -1.72
N PRO A 151 -0.02 -17.59 -3.05
CA PRO A 151 0.24 -18.64 -4.01
C PRO A 151 1.70 -19.10 -3.99
N GLN A 152 1.91 -20.37 -4.28
CA GLN A 152 3.27 -20.90 -4.41
C GLN A 152 4.02 -20.17 -5.55
N GLY A 153 5.27 -19.80 -5.30
CA GLY A 153 6.09 -19.08 -6.28
C GLY A 153 5.80 -17.57 -6.40
N PHE A 154 4.86 -17.03 -5.62
CA PHE A 154 4.52 -15.60 -5.68
C PHE A 154 5.74 -14.68 -5.57
N PHE A 155 6.63 -14.92 -4.60
CA PHE A 155 7.80 -14.05 -4.38
C PHE A 155 8.86 -14.20 -5.49
N ALA A 156 8.99 -15.38 -6.09
CA ALA A 156 9.84 -15.57 -7.26
C ALA A 156 9.32 -14.77 -8.45
N LEU A 157 8.02 -14.89 -8.75
CA LEU A 157 7.37 -14.11 -9.81
C LEU A 157 7.48 -12.60 -9.56
N ARG A 158 7.26 -12.16 -8.31
CA ARG A 158 7.44 -10.75 -7.95
C ARG A 158 8.86 -10.25 -8.26
N ASN A 159 9.89 -11.04 -7.96
CA ASN A 159 11.28 -10.67 -8.27
C ASN A 159 11.50 -10.53 -9.78
N ASP A 160 10.85 -11.34 -10.61
CA ASP A 160 10.93 -11.24 -12.06
C ASP A 160 10.24 -9.97 -12.59
N LEU A 161 9.14 -9.57 -11.96
CA LEU A 161 8.36 -8.38 -12.33
C LEU A 161 8.96 -7.08 -11.77
N CYS A 162 9.62 -7.13 -10.61
CA CYS A 162 10.21 -5.97 -9.95
C CYS A 162 11.71 -5.86 -10.25
N ARG A 163 12.03 -5.13 -11.32
CA ARG A 163 13.41 -4.81 -11.71
C ARG A 163 13.64 -3.32 -11.56
N TYR A 164 14.05 -2.92 -10.36
CA TYR A 164 14.19 -1.50 -9.99
C TYR A 164 14.86 -0.67 -11.11
N PRO A 165 14.31 0.51 -11.48
CA PRO A 165 13.22 1.23 -10.84
C PRO A 165 11.80 0.74 -11.19
N LEU A 166 11.66 -0.21 -12.11
CA LEU A 166 10.37 -0.79 -12.50
C LEU A 166 9.88 -1.81 -11.47
N GLY A 167 8.55 -1.92 -11.35
CA GLY A 167 7.91 -2.89 -10.47
C GLY A 167 6.67 -2.30 -9.80
N PHE A 168 6.18 -3.03 -8.81
CA PHE A 168 5.04 -2.62 -8.00
C PHE A 168 5.40 -2.66 -6.51
N ASP A 169 4.78 -1.78 -5.74
CA ASP A 169 4.88 -1.78 -4.29
C ASP A 169 3.81 -2.69 -3.72
N LEU A 170 4.13 -3.44 -2.64
CA LEU A 170 3.23 -4.43 -2.07
C LEU A 170 2.96 -4.14 -0.60
N PHE A 171 1.69 -4.11 -0.24
CA PHE A 171 1.22 -4.19 1.14
C PHE A 171 0.60 -5.55 1.41
N ILE A 172 1.03 -6.19 2.48
CA ILE A 172 0.43 -7.42 3.00
C ILE A 172 -0.28 -7.06 4.31
N ALA A 173 -1.59 -7.25 4.34
CA ALA A 173 -2.42 -7.07 5.53
C ALA A 173 -2.67 -8.41 6.24
N ASP A 174 -2.59 -8.42 7.57
CA ASP A 174 -2.93 -9.55 8.44
C ASP A 174 -3.75 -9.02 9.61
N GLY A 175 -5.06 -9.05 9.47
CA GLY A 175 -5.96 -8.41 10.43
C GLY A 175 -5.65 -6.92 10.56
N SER A 176 -5.29 -6.48 11.77
CA SER A 176 -4.87 -5.09 12.03
C SER A 176 -3.37 -4.84 11.83
N LYS A 177 -2.65 -5.77 11.23
CA LYS A 177 -1.23 -5.62 10.93
C LYS A 177 -1.03 -5.34 9.45
N VAL A 178 0.00 -4.58 9.12
CA VAL A 178 0.43 -4.34 7.74
C VAL A 178 1.94 -4.40 7.64
N MET A 179 2.43 -4.98 6.56
CA MET A 179 3.84 -5.00 6.17
C MET A 179 3.95 -4.48 4.73
N GLY A 180 4.96 -3.64 4.48
CA GLY A 180 5.25 -3.10 3.16
C GLY A 180 6.50 -3.75 2.55
N LEU A 181 6.44 -4.00 1.25
CA LEU A 181 7.56 -4.49 0.44
C LEU A 181 7.64 -3.63 -0.83
N PRO A 182 8.37 -2.50 -0.79
CA PRO A 182 8.53 -1.65 -1.97
C PRO A 182 9.25 -2.38 -3.10
N ARG A 183 9.06 -1.92 -4.32
CA ARG A 183 9.68 -2.48 -5.53
C ARG A 183 11.20 -2.56 -5.47
N SER A 184 11.83 -1.72 -4.68
CA SER A 184 13.29 -1.69 -4.44
C SER A 184 13.78 -2.80 -3.50
N THR A 185 12.88 -3.50 -2.78
CA THR A 185 13.24 -4.59 -1.88
C THR A 185 13.52 -5.87 -2.67
N ARG A 186 14.72 -6.41 -2.49
CA ARG A 186 15.11 -7.74 -2.98
C ARG A 186 14.62 -8.79 -1.99
N ILE A 187 14.05 -9.86 -2.52
CA ILE A 187 13.50 -10.97 -1.74
C ILE A 187 14.19 -12.26 -2.15
N GLU A 188 14.87 -12.90 -1.22
CA GLU A 188 15.42 -14.24 -1.37
C GLU A 188 14.49 -15.23 -0.65
N VAL A 189 14.07 -16.26 -1.33
CA VAL A 189 13.27 -17.35 -0.76
C VAL A 189 14.24 -18.34 -0.09
N LEU A 190 14.01 -18.64 1.20
CA LEU A 190 14.88 -19.51 2.02
C LEU A 190 14.36 -20.95 2.09
#